data_5f55d7485dc9b8de53ef5c891717feee
#
_entry.id   5f55d7485dc9b8de53ef5c891717feee
#
_cell.length_a   1.000
_cell.length_b   1.000
_cell.length_c   1.000
_cell.angle_alpha   90.00
_cell.angle_beta   90.00
_cell.angle_gamma   90.00
#
_symmetry.space_group_name_H-M   'P 1'
#
loop_
_entity.id
_entity.type
_entity.pdbx_description
1 polymer ?
#
loop_
_entity_poly.entity_id
_entity_poly.type
_entity_poly.pdbx_seq_one_letter_code
_entity_poly.pdbx_strand_id
1 'polypeptide(L)'
;MTVCFLFGDRLFFQSKQSIDIIMELRNFFNTKTLCIAMAVMSMTIVSCSDNDDKGTVPPPTPPAPEEEYAIEVEEGMTLPEDEFLKVPAVAGDQQIVNALKSIDKVTDVKPFEQTTGYDDKTQKAITKTAYYFNYKQDIDHNNPSKGWFKQQCVLSVAGQDRPTLLHTNGYALADKNRLQNLVPLALESVLDANCLHVEYRYNGWSLPEGYTNRWNYLSAKQQAADLHAIVTAIKQSGVVGKNSKWLASGVSKDGMTTAHYAYFYPNEMDAYVPFCAPFLLDLLDKRPFSYILSKAAYNGNQEVVDKVKAAYRAYVGNKELQAECVKIYKTIKPEYASSADEDIRFFLLNSLFSNYYSKMSYVPYKKWEYMIPKAGDPAINFYDFIMADADTKYKENNLSGLYSSRRAQAVTRHDPYDVQACIDLGSYSFVLDWIEDLLSDAEKKYLLKGYNQVTYGVTYDKGKFISEFLEGMKQSTCHMMFVYGMQDPWTGGQIPDDKMGKNSRKLIIQRPYDESEAGLHNDAISTWSQSERNELFTWLNQLGFATK
;
A
#
# COMPACT_ATOMS: atom_id res chain seq x y z
N MET A 1 -7.25 -22.47 -15.35
CA MET A 1 -7.97 -21.34 -14.77
C MET A 1 -7.11 -20.86 -13.60
N THR A 2 -6.25 -19.89 -13.85
CA THR A 2 -5.31 -19.40 -12.84
C THR A 2 -5.88 -18.09 -12.30
N VAL A 3 -6.52 -18.15 -11.14
CA VAL A 3 -6.99 -16.97 -10.44
C VAL A 3 -5.83 -16.50 -9.57
N CYS A 4 -5.28 -15.31 -9.86
CA CYS A 4 -4.17 -14.72 -9.13
C CYS A 4 -4.64 -14.08 -7.83
N PHE A 5 -4.01 -14.45 -6.74
CA PHE A 5 -4.29 -14.03 -5.37
C PHE A 5 -3.22 -13.05 -4.88
N LEU A 6 -3.62 -11.87 -4.42
CA LEU A 6 -2.69 -10.76 -4.23
C LEU A 6 -2.27 -10.46 -2.78
N PHE A 7 -2.91 -11.03 -1.76
CA PHE A 7 -2.41 -10.95 -0.38
C PHE A 7 -1.55 -12.15 0.03
N GLY A 8 -1.99 -13.35 -0.30
CA GLY A 8 -1.17 -14.54 -0.16
C GLY A 8 0.09 -14.50 -1.02
N ASP A 9 -0.01 -13.93 -2.21
CA ASP A 9 1.12 -13.84 -3.14
C ASP A 9 2.21 -12.85 -2.68
N ARG A 10 1.93 -11.79 -1.93
CA ARG A 10 3.00 -10.93 -1.39
C ARG A 10 3.84 -11.61 -0.33
N LEU A 11 3.21 -12.33 0.57
CA LEU A 11 3.94 -13.16 1.54
C LEU A 11 4.54 -14.40 0.87
N PHE A 12 3.84 -14.98 -0.11
CA PHE A 12 4.33 -16.11 -0.89
C PHE A 12 5.44 -15.69 -1.88
N PHE A 13 5.38 -14.48 -2.48
CA PHE A 13 6.48 -13.94 -3.29
C PHE A 13 7.69 -13.57 -2.43
N GLN A 14 7.53 -13.00 -1.25
CA GLN A 14 8.67 -12.85 -0.33
C GLN A 14 9.26 -14.21 0.06
N SER A 15 8.43 -15.23 0.27
CA SER A 15 8.88 -16.58 0.61
C SER A 15 9.46 -17.31 -0.61
N LYS A 16 8.84 -17.20 -1.77
CA LYS A 16 9.35 -17.78 -3.02
C LYS A 16 10.59 -17.04 -3.52
N GLN A 17 10.60 -15.70 -3.47
CA GLN A 17 11.80 -14.91 -3.75
C GLN A 17 12.94 -15.21 -2.77
N SER A 18 12.65 -15.51 -1.50
CA SER A 18 13.70 -15.89 -0.54
C SER A 18 14.35 -17.20 -0.92
N ILE A 19 13.60 -18.19 -1.40
CA ILE A 19 14.16 -19.47 -1.89
C ILE A 19 14.88 -19.28 -3.23
N ASP A 20 14.28 -18.55 -4.16
CA ASP A 20 14.86 -18.29 -5.49
C ASP A 20 16.13 -17.44 -5.38
N ILE A 21 16.16 -16.42 -4.50
CA ILE A 21 17.35 -15.61 -4.23
C ILE A 21 18.47 -16.44 -3.56
N ILE A 22 18.12 -17.34 -2.65
CA ILE A 22 19.11 -18.23 -2.04
C ILE A 22 19.71 -19.19 -3.09
N MET A 23 18.91 -19.67 -4.04
CA MET A 23 19.38 -20.51 -5.14
C MET A 23 20.20 -19.72 -6.16
N GLU A 24 19.83 -18.49 -6.50
CA GLU A 24 20.64 -17.61 -7.37
C GLU A 24 21.97 -17.20 -6.73
N LEU A 25 21.99 -16.88 -5.44
CA LEU A 25 23.23 -16.57 -4.73
C LEU A 25 24.17 -17.77 -4.63
N ARG A 26 23.66 -19.00 -4.53
CA ARG A 26 24.47 -20.22 -4.56
C ARG A 26 25.14 -20.44 -5.92
N ASN A 27 24.44 -20.14 -7.00
CA ASN A 27 25.00 -20.21 -8.35
C ASN A 27 26.05 -19.11 -8.61
N PHE A 28 25.92 -17.96 -7.97
CA PHE A 28 26.87 -16.85 -8.09
C PHE A 28 28.18 -17.08 -7.34
N PHE A 29 28.16 -17.83 -6.23
CA PHE A 29 29.36 -18.10 -5.44
C PHE A 29 30.18 -19.29 -5.94
N ASN A 30 29.70 -20.09 -6.92
CA ASN A 30 30.41 -21.24 -7.45
C ASN A 30 31.26 -20.96 -8.71
N THR A 31 31.27 -19.74 -9.22
CA THR A 31 32.15 -19.33 -10.30
C THR A 31 33.23 -18.39 -9.78
N LYS A 32 34.40 -18.98 -9.45
CA LYS A 32 35.63 -18.23 -9.24
C LYS A 32 36.10 -17.65 -10.57
N THR A 33 36.07 -16.35 -10.75
CA THR A 33 37.02 -15.65 -11.61
C THR A 33 37.25 -14.25 -11.07
N LEU A 34 38.45 -14.07 -10.59
CA LEU A 34 39.07 -12.84 -10.10
C LEU A 34 39.50 -12.01 -11.32
N CYS A 35 38.98 -10.80 -11.49
CA CYS A 35 39.58 -9.77 -12.33
C CYS A 35 39.66 -8.44 -11.59
N ILE A 36 40.92 -8.10 -11.29
CA ILE A 36 41.33 -6.78 -10.78
C ILE A 36 41.45 -5.84 -11.99
N ALA A 37 40.80 -4.70 -11.95
CA ALA A 37 41.14 -3.57 -12.80
C ALA A 37 41.11 -2.27 -12.00
N MET A 38 42.29 -1.71 -11.79
CA MET A 38 42.46 -0.31 -11.33
C MET A 38 42.13 0.63 -12.48
N ALA A 39 41.43 1.69 -12.20
CA ALA A 39 41.37 2.84 -13.09
C ALA A 39 41.63 4.15 -12.31
N VAL A 40 42.53 4.88 -12.89
CA VAL A 40 43.24 6.05 -12.41
C VAL A 40 42.32 7.29 -12.41
N MET A 41 42.38 8.10 -11.33
CA MET A 41 41.87 9.45 -11.26
C MET A 41 42.57 10.38 -12.25
N SER A 42 41.82 11.20 -12.96
CA SER A 42 42.31 12.44 -13.53
C SER A 42 41.40 13.60 -13.10
N MET A 43 41.93 14.43 -12.24
CA MET A 43 41.37 15.77 -11.93
C MET A 43 41.69 16.72 -13.08
N THR A 44 40.70 17.45 -13.56
CA THR A 44 40.92 18.70 -14.28
C THR A 44 40.13 19.82 -13.59
N ILE A 45 40.90 20.78 -13.13
CA ILE A 45 40.48 22.06 -12.59
C ILE A 45 40.20 22.98 -13.78
N VAL A 46 39.03 23.63 -13.85
CA VAL A 46 38.80 24.76 -14.75
C VAL A 46 38.37 25.96 -13.94
N SER A 47 39.13 27.00 -14.17
CA SER A 47 39.11 28.35 -13.55
C SER A 47 37.90 29.17 -14.02
N CYS A 48 37.35 29.96 -13.10
CA CYS A 48 36.41 31.03 -13.38
C CYS A 48 37.08 32.19 -14.18
N SER A 49 36.38 32.73 -15.14
CA SER A 49 36.59 34.10 -15.59
C SER A 49 35.23 34.76 -15.89
N ASP A 50 34.98 35.86 -15.19
CA ASP A 50 33.85 36.75 -15.42
C ASP A 50 33.94 37.40 -16.83
N ASN A 51 32.82 37.46 -17.53
CA ASN A 51 32.58 38.49 -18.50
C ASN A 51 31.06 38.76 -18.62
N ASP A 52 30.70 39.99 -18.27
CA ASP A 52 29.41 40.60 -18.53
C ASP A 52 29.17 40.74 -20.04
N ASP A 53 28.12 40.11 -20.54
CA ASP A 53 27.55 40.51 -21.83
C ASP A 53 26.01 40.46 -21.78
N LYS A 54 25.39 41.62 -21.94
CA LYS A 54 23.95 41.82 -22.04
C LYS A 54 23.44 41.33 -23.38
N GLY A 55 23.10 40.04 -23.46
CA GLY A 55 22.43 39.45 -24.62
C GLY A 55 20.91 39.50 -24.46
N THR A 56 20.25 40.06 -25.44
CA THR A 56 18.78 40.05 -25.64
C THR A 56 18.24 38.63 -25.55
N VAL A 57 17.24 38.43 -24.67
CA VAL A 57 16.50 37.16 -24.54
C VAL A 57 15.80 36.85 -25.86
N PRO A 58 16.10 35.74 -26.54
CA PRO A 58 15.34 35.32 -27.71
C PRO A 58 13.88 35.01 -27.34
N PRO A 59 12.91 35.17 -28.24
CA PRO A 59 11.52 34.82 -27.99
C PRO A 59 11.41 33.32 -27.62
N PRO A 60 10.44 32.94 -26.78
CA PRO A 60 10.27 31.56 -26.37
C PRO A 60 10.08 30.66 -27.60
N THR A 61 10.87 29.62 -27.70
CA THR A 61 10.73 28.58 -28.71
C THR A 61 9.32 27.98 -28.61
N PRO A 62 8.60 27.78 -29.75
CA PRO A 62 7.32 27.06 -29.70
C PRO A 62 7.50 25.73 -29.02
N PRO A 63 6.51 25.25 -28.24
CA PRO A 63 6.61 23.94 -27.63
C PRO A 63 6.88 22.89 -28.71
N ALA A 64 7.85 22.01 -28.44
CA ALA A 64 8.13 20.87 -29.31
C ALA A 64 6.84 20.06 -29.52
N PRO A 65 6.66 19.41 -30.68
CA PRO A 65 5.53 18.52 -30.91
C PRO A 65 5.41 17.55 -29.73
N GLU A 66 4.19 17.28 -29.30
CA GLU A 66 3.93 16.31 -28.22
C GLU A 66 4.54 14.96 -28.60
N GLU A 67 5.79 14.73 -28.21
CA GLU A 67 6.38 13.40 -28.31
C GLU A 67 5.62 12.48 -27.35
N GLU A 68 5.10 11.39 -27.88
CA GLU A 68 4.41 10.38 -27.08
C GLU A 68 5.38 9.87 -26.01
N TYR A 69 4.96 9.94 -24.73
CA TYR A 69 5.78 9.53 -23.60
C TYR A 69 6.20 8.07 -23.76
N ALA A 70 7.45 7.82 -24.09
CA ALA A 70 8.02 6.49 -24.26
C ALA A 70 8.56 5.97 -22.94
N ILE A 71 8.07 4.81 -22.51
CA ILE A 71 8.61 4.08 -21.36
C ILE A 71 9.69 3.13 -21.86
N GLU A 72 10.92 3.32 -21.40
CA GLU A 72 12.00 2.37 -21.65
C GLU A 72 11.78 1.08 -20.86
N VAL A 73 11.80 -0.06 -21.53
CA VAL A 73 11.58 -1.39 -20.96
C VAL A 73 12.92 -2.12 -20.87
N GLU A 74 13.25 -2.69 -19.70
CA GLU A 74 14.48 -3.50 -19.55
C GLU A 74 14.50 -4.66 -20.53
N GLU A 75 15.69 -5.05 -21.00
CA GLU A 75 15.85 -6.12 -21.98
C GLU A 75 15.20 -7.43 -21.49
N GLY A 76 14.39 -8.03 -22.37
CA GLY A 76 13.66 -9.26 -22.08
C GLY A 76 12.36 -9.08 -21.28
N MET A 77 11.93 -7.85 -21.01
CA MET A 77 10.64 -7.52 -20.39
C MET A 77 9.67 -6.94 -21.43
N THR A 78 8.38 -7.15 -21.19
CA THR A 78 7.31 -6.59 -22.03
C THR A 78 6.33 -5.83 -21.15
N LEU A 79 5.88 -4.67 -21.65
CA LEU A 79 4.80 -3.93 -21.00
C LEU A 79 3.49 -4.73 -21.10
N PRO A 80 2.76 -4.91 -20.01
CA PRO A 80 1.39 -5.41 -20.08
C PRO A 80 0.52 -4.47 -20.91
N GLU A 81 -0.45 -5.01 -21.62
CA GLU A 81 -1.45 -4.18 -22.31
C GLU A 81 -2.28 -3.38 -21.30
N ASP A 82 -2.66 -2.16 -21.70
CA ASP A 82 -3.54 -1.32 -20.89
C ASP A 82 -4.94 -1.94 -20.79
N GLU A 83 -5.22 -2.50 -19.63
CA GLU A 83 -6.48 -3.18 -19.32
C GLU A 83 -7.70 -2.23 -19.38
N PHE A 84 -7.50 -0.93 -19.16
CA PHE A 84 -8.56 0.08 -19.27
C PHE A 84 -9.09 0.23 -20.68
N LEU A 85 -8.24 0.06 -21.67
CA LEU A 85 -8.67 0.13 -23.08
C LEU A 85 -9.64 -1.01 -23.42
N LYS A 86 -9.60 -2.11 -22.66
CA LYS A 86 -10.44 -3.31 -22.87
C LYS A 86 -11.81 -3.23 -22.17
N VAL A 87 -12.02 -2.30 -21.23
CA VAL A 87 -13.32 -2.12 -20.57
C VAL A 87 -14.33 -1.61 -21.60
N PRO A 88 -15.52 -2.27 -21.77
CA PRO A 88 -16.53 -1.79 -22.69
C PRO A 88 -17.01 -0.38 -22.33
N ALA A 89 -17.05 0.51 -23.31
CA ALA A 89 -17.63 1.84 -23.13
C ALA A 89 -19.15 1.74 -23.08
N VAL A 90 -19.77 2.59 -22.26
CA VAL A 90 -21.23 2.77 -22.20
C VAL A 90 -21.60 4.21 -22.58
N ALA A 91 -22.89 4.46 -22.79
CA ALA A 91 -23.39 5.83 -22.92
C ALA A 91 -23.29 6.52 -21.57
N GLY A 92 -22.40 7.52 -21.47
CA GLY A 92 -22.26 8.36 -20.28
C GLY A 92 -23.11 9.63 -20.37
N ASP A 93 -23.23 10.34 -19.23
CA ASP A 93 -23.78 11.68 -19.21
C ASP A 93 -22.87 12.63 -19.99
N GLN A 94 -23.42 13.21 -21.06
CA GLN A 94 -22.66 14.07 -21.97
C GLN A 94 -22.18 15.38 -21.29
N GLN A 95 -22.91 15.85 -20.26
CA GLN A 95 -22.47 17.03 -19.52
C GLN A 95 -21.21 16.71 -18.72
N ILE A 96 -21.16 15.55 -18.06
CA ILE A 96 -19.97 15.08 -17.32
C ILE A 96 -18.80 14.86 -18.29
N VAL A 97 -19.03 14.17 -19.42
CA VAL A 97 -17.99 13.94 -20.44
C VAL A 97 -17.41 15.27 -20.96
N ASN A 98 -18.29 16.25 -21.27
CA ASN A 98 -17.86 17.55 -21.74
C ASN A 98 -17.10 18.34 -20.67
N ALA A 99 -17.57 18.30 -19.41
CA ALA A 99 -16.90 18.94 -18.28
C ALA A 99 -15.49 18.36 -18.07
N LEU A 100 -15.34 17.03 -18.09
CA LEU A 100 -14.01 16.38 -18.00
C LEU A 100 -13.11 16.77 -19.18
N LYS A 101 -13.63 16.73 -20.41
CA LYS A 101 -12.87 17.11 -21.62
C LYS A 101 -12.52 18.60 -21.69
N SER A 102 -13.21 19.46 -20.93
CA SER A 102 -12.88 20.88 -20.84
C SER A 102 -11.66 21.18 -19.98
N ILE A 103 -11.20 20.22 -19.20
CA ILE A 103 -9.96 20.32 -18.41
C ILE A 103 -8.77 20.09 -19.35
N ASP A 104 -7.96 21.11 -19.55
CA ASP A 104 -6.83 21.10 -20.51
C ASP A 104 -5.89 19.90 -20.37
N LYS A 105 -5.62 19.47 -19.12
CA LYS A 105 -4.74 18.33 -18.83
C LYS A 105 -5.44 16.96 -18.89
N VAL A 106 -6.75 16.88 -19.18
CA VAL A 106 -7.50 15.62 -19.23
C VAL A 106 -7.52 15.05 -20.65
N THR A 107 -7.23 13.78 -20.77
CA THR A 107 -7.30 12.99 -22.02
C THR A 107 -8.03 11.68 -21.80
N ASP A 108 -8.38 10.99 -22.89
CA ASP A 108 -8.86 9.59 -22.90
C ASP A 108 -10.14 9.36 -22.08
N VAL A 109 -11.06 10.34 -22.05
CA VAL A 109 -12.31 10.23 -21.30
C VAL A 109 -13.18 9.11 -21.84
N LYS A 110 -13.47 8.11 -20.97
CA LYS A 110 -14.24 6.90 -21.34
C LYS A 110 -15.25 6.56 -20.26
N PRO A 111 -16.57 6.72 -20.52
CA PRO A 111 -17.62 6.20 -19.64
C PRO A 111 -17.65 4.68 -19.66
N PHE A 112 -17.85 4.05 -18.51
CA PHE A 112 -18.01 2.60 -18.39
C PHE A 112 -18.97 2.25 -17.24
N GLU A 113 -19.49 1.00 -17.25
CA GLU A 113 -20.32 0.51 -16.16
C GLU A 113 -19.45 -0.04 -15.05
N GLN A 114 -19.70 0.42 -13.82
CA GLN A 114 -19.02 0.01 -12.61
C GLN A 114 -20.00 -0.64 -11.65
N THR A 115 -19.69 -1.85 -11.17
CA THR A 115 -20.41 -2.50 -10.08
C THR A 115 -19.97 -1.88 -8.75
N THR A 116 -20.93 -1.36 -7.99
CA THR A 116 -20.67 -0.70 -6.70
C THR A 116 -21.15 -1.51 -5.50
N GLY A 117 -21.74 -2.67 -5.74
CA GLY A 117 -22.23 -3.57 -4.71
C GLY A 117 -23.22 -4.58 -5.29
N TYR A 118 -23.86 -5.32 -4.39
CA TYR A 118 -24.90 -6.27 -4.73
C TYR A 118 -26.11 -6.03 -3.81
N ASP A 119 -27.29 -6.13 -4.36
CA ASP A 119 -28.53 -6.09 -3.59
C ASP A 119 -28.62 -7.33 -2.69
N ASP A 120 -28.75 -7.11 -1.39
CA ASP A 120 -28.71 -8.20 -0.38
C ASP A 120 -29.82 -9.26 -0.58
N LYS A 121 -30.96 -8.87 -1.14
CA LYS A 121 -32.10 -9.77 -1.33
C LYS A 121 -32.08 -10.50 -2.65
N THR A 122 -31.69 -9.80 -3.71
CA THR A 122 -31.76 -10.33 -5.07
C THR A 122 -30.42 -10.81 -5.60
N GLN A 123 -29.32 -10.49 -4.91
CA GLN A 123 -27.93 -10.75 -5.32
C GLN A 123 -27.58 -10.16 -6.71
N LYS A 124 -28.39 -9.20 -7.19
CA LYS A 124 -28.10 -8.50 -8.43
C LYS A 124 -27.05 -7.43 -8.20
N ALA A 125 -26.13 -7.29 -9.16
CA ALA A 125 -25.15 -6.21 -9.15
C ALA A 125 -25.85 -4.84 -9.14
N ILE A 126 -25.42 -3.96 -8.24
CA ILE A 126 -25.75 -2.54 -8.23
C ILE A 126 -24.67 -1.86 -9.06
N THR A 127 -25.07 -1.26 -10.18
CA THR A 127 -24.12 -0.61 -11.09
C THR A 127 -24.36 0.89 -11.17
N LYS A 128 -23.30 1.62 -11.48
CA LYS A 128 -23.35 3.04 -11.84
C LYS A 128 -22.42 3.34 -13.00
N THR A 129 -22.63 4.45 -13.67
CA THR A 129 -21.69 4.95 -14.68
C THR A 129 -20.51 5.61 -13.98
N ALA A 130 -19.31 5.17 -14.32
CA ALA A 130 -18.06 5.80 -13.94
C ALA A 130 -17.33 6.29 -15.20
N TYR A 131 -16.40 7.21 -15.00
CA TYR A 131 -15.65 7.88 -16.06
C TYR A 131 -14.17 7.69 -15.83
N TYR A 132 -13.55 6.87 -16.65
CA TYR A 132 -12.09 6.79 -16.73
C TYR A 132 -11.54 7.97 -17.51
N PHE A 133 -10.41 8.52 -17.09
CA PHE A 133 -9.64 9.51 -17.82
C PHE A 133 -8.18 9.48 -17.41
N ASN A 134 -7.30 9.98 -18.28
CA ASN A 134 -5.92 10.27 -17.97
C ASN A 134 -5.75 11.76 -17.68
N TYR A 135 -4.90 12.08 -16.70
CA TYR A 135 -4.50 13.44 -16.40
C TYR A 135 -3.01 13.61 -16.75
N LYS A 136 -2.65 14.64 -17.55
CA LYS A 136 -1.26 15.02 -17.85
C LYS A 136 -0.64 15.61 -16.58
N GLN A 137 0.08 14.78 -15.85
CA GLN A 137 0.65 15.12 -14.54
C GLN A 137 2.11 15.49 -14.66
N ASP A 138 2.55 16.54 -13.98
CA ASP A 138 3.94 16.97 -13.99
C ASP A 138 4.83 15.90 -13.34
N ILE A 139 5.94 15.52 -14.00
CA ILE A 139 6.91 14.55 -13.46
C ILE A 139 7.47 15.10 -12.15
N ASP A 140 7.86 16.36 -12.13
CA ASP A 140 8.35 17.07 -10.94
C ASP A 140 7.58 18.38 -10.74
N HIS A 141 6.74 18.44 -9.71
CA HIS A 141 5.98 19.64 -9.39
C HIS A 141 6.84 20.84 -8.98
N ASN A 142 8.11 20.62 -8.61
CA ASN A 142 9.05 21.72 -8.35
C ASN A 142 9.71 22.23 -9.64
N ASN A 143 9.66 21.44 -10.72
CA ASN A 143 10.23 21.80 -12.02
C ASN A 143 9.42 21.19 -13.18
N PRO A 144 8.29 21.80 -13.57
CA PRO A 144 7.43 21.30 -14.66
C PRO A 144 8.14 21.14 -16.02
N SER A 145 9.31 21.80 -16.22
CA SER A 145 10.09 21.63 -17.45
C SER A 145 10.67 20.21 -17.64
N LYS A 146 10.58 19.34 -16.61
CA LYS A 146 10.94 17.92 -16.70
C LYS A 146 9.97 17.09 -17.53
N GLY A 147 8.82 17.67 -17.94
CA GLY A 147 7.80 16.99 -18.70
C GLY A 147 6.65 16.48 -17.85
N TRP A 148 5.84 15.62 -18.45
CA TRP A 148 4.62 15.11 -17.86
C TRP A 148 4.47 13.60 -18.12
N PHE A 149 3.58 12.96 -17.37
CA PHE A 149 3.18 11.58 -17.58
C PHE A 149 1.65 11.45 -17.51
N LYS A 150 1.11 10.35 -18.04
CA LYS A 150 -0.32 10.04 -17.93
C LYS A 150 -0.59 9.43 -16.54
N GLN A 151 -1.39 10.13 -15.72
CA GLN A 151 -1.87 9.58 -14.44
C GLN A 151 -3.32 9.15 -14.57
N GLN A 152 -3.60 7.90 -14.24
CA GLN A 152 -4.93 7.31 -14.40
C GLN A 152 -5.89 7.74 -13.29
N CYS A 153 -7.11 8.08 -13.67
CA CYS A 153 -8.17 8.50 -12.79
C CYS A 153 -9.49 7.82 -13.14
N VAL A 154 -10.32 7.60 -12.12
CA VAL A 154 -11.71 7.16 -12.28
C VAL A 154 -12.60 8.03 -11.42
N LEU A 155 -13.62 8.64 -12.02
CA LEU A 155 -14.65 9.39 -11.33
C LEU A 155 -15.99 8.70 -11.47
N SER A 156 -16.64 8.37 -10.36
CA SER A 156 -18.04 7.99 -10.32
C SER A 156 -18.89 9.15 -9.76
N VAL A 157 -20.01 9.47 -10.42
CA VAL A 157 -20.84 10.59 -10.06
C VAL A 157 -22.20 10.10 -9.56
N ALA A 158 -22.48 10.38 -8.29
CA ALA A 158 -23.78 10.10 -7.65
C ALA A 158 -24.76 11.28 -7.83
N GLY A 159 -24.24 12.51 -7.96
CA GLY A 159 -25.04 13.71 -8.20
C GLY A 159 -24.30 15.00 -7.90
N GLN A 160 -24.79 16.11 -8.44
CA GLN A 160 -24.20 17.44 -8.27
C GLN A 160 -24.23 17.95 -6.83
N ASP A 161 -25.27 17.59 -6.07
CA ASP A 161 -25.45 18.04 -4.69
C ASP A 161 -24.88 17.03 -3.67
N ARG A 162 -24.23 15.98 -4.14
CA ARG A 162 -23.64 14.96 -3.29
C ARG A 162 -22.22 15.34 -2.87
N PRO A 163 -21.78 14.91 -1.68
CA PRO A 163 -20.37 15.07 -1.30
C PRO A 163 -19.47 14.31 -2.28
N THR A 164 -18.20 14.69 -2.33
CA THR A 164 -17.20 14.03 -3.16
C THR A 164 -16.13 13.42 -2.27
N LEU A 165 -15.94 12.12 -2.40
CA LEU A 165 -14.88 11.35 -1.76
C LEU A 165 -13.67 11.27 -2.71
N LEU A 166 -12.53 11.80 -2.30
CA LEU A 166 -11.23 11.47 -2.88
C LEU A 166 -10.72 10.18 -2.26
N HIS A 167 -10.69 9.11 -3.04
CA HIS A 167 -9.97 7.90 -2.65
C HIS A 167 -8.49 8.08 -2.96
N THR A 168 -7.70 8.29 -1.93
CA THR A 168 -6.25 8.52 -2.03
C THR A 168 -5.50 7.21 -2.20
N ASN A 169 -5.57 6.63 -3.38
CA ASN A 169 -4.89 5.36 -3.63
C ASN A 169 -3.39 5.45 -3.26
N GLY A 170 -2.87 4.40 -2.67
CA GLY A 170 -1.44 4.23 -2.36
C GLY A 170 -0.70 3.37 -3.38
N TYR A 171 -1.45 2.80 -4.34
CA TYR A 171 -1.00 1.79 -5.29
C TYR A 171 -1.58 2.05 -6.69
N ALA A 172 -1.49 1.02 -7.57
CA ALA A 172 -2.17 1.04 -8.85
C ALA A 172 -3.70 1.09 -8.67
N LEU A 173 -4.39 1.75 -9.59
CA LEU A 173 -5.79 1.46 -9.85
C LEU A 173 -5.89 0.01 -10.31
N ALA A 174 -7.02 -0.57 -10.08
CA ALA A 174 -7.23 -1.98 -10.31
C ALA A 174 -7.06 -2.39 -11.79
N ASP A 175 -6.85 -3.68 -12.01
CA ASP A 175 -7.00 -4.28 -13.32
C ASP A 175 -8.46 -4.16 -13.82
N LYS A 176 -8.69 -4.50 -15.08
CA LYS A 176 -10.00 -4.43 -15.74
C LYS A 176 -11.16 -4.95 -14.90
N ASN A 177 -10.98 -6.12 -14.28
CA ASN A 177 -12.06 -6.77 -13.53
C ASN A 177 -12.40 -6.00 -12.25
N ARG A 178 -11.41 -5.33 -11.67
CA ARG A 178 -11.58 -4.53 -10.46
C ARG A 178 -12.18 -3.18 -10.70
N LEU A 179 -11.81 -2.52 -11.80
CA LEU A 179 -12.47 -1.27 -12.15
C LEU A 179 -13.96 -1.44 -12.36
N GLN A 180 -14.34 -2.55 -13.01
CA GLN A 180 -15.74 -2.88 -13.19
C GLN A 180 -16.42 -3.30 -11.88
N ASN A 181 -15.65 -3.77 -10.89
CA ASN A 181 -16.13 -4.28 -9.61
C ASN A 181 -15.49 -3.58 -8.41
N LEU A 182 -15.13 -2.31 -8.55
CA LEU A 182 -14.67 -1.51 -7.41
C LEU A 182 -15.78 -1.46 -6.37
N VAL A 183 -15.61 -2.27 -5.33
CA VAL A 183 -16.45 -2.16 -4.14
C VAL A 183 -16.21 -0.77 -3.57
N PRO A 184 -17.26 0.07 -3.42
CA PRO A 184 -17.09 1.38 -2.85
C PRO A 184 -16.42 1.26 -1.48
N LEU A 185 -15.54 2.19 -1.16
CA LEU A 185 -15.20 2.38 0.25
C LEU A 185 -16.49 2.51 1.03
N ALA A 186 -16.52 1.92 2.22
CA ALA A 186 -17.72 1.99 3.05
C ALA A 186 -18.23 3.45 3.23
N LEU A 187 -17.31 4.43 3.23
CA LEU A 187 -17.68 5.87 3.29
C LEU A 187 -18.38 6.38 2.02
N GLU A 188 -18.04 5.88 0.83
CA GLU A 188 -18.76 6.25 -0.40
C GLU A 188 -20.23 5.86 -0.29
N SER A 189 -20.51 4.65 0.17
CA SER A 189 -21.89 4.15 0.36
C SER A 189 -22.63 4.88 1.48
N VAL A 190 -21.96 5.12 2.61
CA VAL A 190 -22.53 5.83 3.76
C VAL A 190 -22.91 7.27 3.43
N LEU A 191 -22.11 7.94 2.59
CA LEU A 191 -22.32 9.34 2.21
C LEU A 191 -23.12 9.48 0.91
N ASP A 192 -23.38 8.40 0.19
CA ASP A 192 -23.94 8.46 -1.17
C ASP A 192 -23.15 9.45 -2.04
N ALA A 193 -21.84 9.30 -2.01
CA ALA A 193 -20.91 10.29 -2.53
C ALA A 193 -20.54 10.05 -3.99
N ASN A 194 -20.14 11.13 -4.67
CA ASN A 194 -19.25 11.01 -5.84
C ASN A 194 -17.93 10.43 -5.35
N CYS A 195 -17.21 9.67 -6.20
CA CYS A 195 -15.93 9.13 -5.81
C CYS A 195 -14.88 9.35 -6.90
N LEU A 196 -13.77 9.99 -6.54
CA LEU A 196 -12.61 10.21 -7.39
C LEU A 196 -11.47 9.31 -6.93
N HIS A 197 -11.08 8.37 -7.76
CA HIS A 197 -9.89 7.53 -7.59
C HIS A 197 -8.75 8.08 -8.44
N VAL A 198 -7.56 8.16 -7.86
CA VAL A 198 -6.34 8.60 -8.53
C VAL A 198 -5.25 7.55 -8.32
N GLU A 199 -4.70 7.02 -9.41
CA GLU A 199 -3.60 6.06 -9.31
C GLU A 199 -2.35 6.71 -8.73
N TYR A 200 -1.64 5.97 -7.85
CA TYR A 200 -0.39 6.48 -7.27
C TYR A 200 0.72 6.49 -8.33
N ARG A 201 1.48 7.60 -8.41
CA ARG A 201 2.63 7.67 -9.33
C ARG A 201 3.57 6.48 -9.18
N TYR A 202 4.20 6.03 -10.23
CA TYR A 202 5.01 4.81 -10.35
C TYR A 202 4.25 3.50 -10.19
N ASN A 203 2.93 3.53 -10.04
CA ASN A 203 2.11 2.32 -9.99
C ASN A 203 1.28 2.18 -11.28
N GLY A 204 0.89 0.95 -11.58
CA GLY A 204 0.05 0.65 -12.72
C GLY A 204 0.56 1.24 -14.03
N TRP A 205 -0.22 2.13 -14.62
CA TRP A 205 0.12 2.85 -15.85
C TRP A 205 0.60 4.28 -15.60
N SER A 206 0.62 4.76 -14.36
CA SER A 206 1.03 6.11 -13.96
C SER A 206 2.54 6.19 -13.72
N LEU A 207 3.35 5.93 -14.76
CA LEU A 207 4.81 5.91 -14.68
C LEU A 207 5.41 7.25 -15.14
N PRO A 208 6.05 8.03 -14.24
CA PRO A 208 6.52 9.40 -14.53
C PRO A 208 7.67 9.50 -15.53
N GLU A 209 8.51 8.47 -15.64
CA GLU A 209 9.72 8.56 -16.45
C GLU A 209 10.25 7.18 -16.86
N GLY A 210 11.20 7.17 -17.79
CA GLY A 210 11.96 5.98 -18.15
C GLY A 210 12.90 5.49 -17.04
N TYR A 211 13.66 4.45 -17.33
CA TYR A 211 14.43 3.68 -16.34
C TYR A 211 15.59 4.42 -15.68
N THR A 212 16.23 5.34 -16.36
CA THR A 212 17.50 5.94 -15.92
C THR A 212 17.39 6.73 -14.63
N ASN A 213 16.20 7.30 -14.33
CA ASN A 213 15.94 8.06 -13.12
C ASN A 213 14.62 7.64 -12.45
N ARG A 214 14.29 6.38 -12.51
CA ARG A 214 12.96 5.82 -12.24
C ARG A 214 12.35 6.16 -10.88
N TRP A 215 13.15 6.38 -9.84
CA TRP A 215 12.67 6.58 -8.48
C TRP A 215 12.82 8.01 -7.94
N ASN A 216 13.38 8.93 -8.71
CA ASN A 216 13.71 10.29 -8.26
C ASN A 216 12.50 11.10 -7.78
N TYR A 217 11.32 10.79 -8.32
CA TYR A 217 10.09 11.51 -8.02
C TYR A 217 9.06 10.66 -7.26
N LEU A 218 9.46 9.48 -6.77
CA LEU A 218 8.63 8.63 -5.93
C LEU A 218 8.72 9.11 -4.47
N SER A 219 7.87 10.08 -4.13
CA SER A 219 7.79 10.61 -2.76
C SER A 219 6.36 10.98 -2.37
N ALA A 220 6.09 11.00 -1.06
CA ALA A 220 4.81 11.41 -0.51
C ALA A 220 4.44 12.85 -0.92
N LYS A 221 5.43 13.76 -1.00
CA LYS A 221 5.22 15.16 -1.41
C LYS A 221 4.78 15.27 -2.87
N GLN A 222 5.41 14.56 -3.77
CA GLN A 222 5.05 14.59 -5.21
C GLN A 222 3.66 14.00 -5.43
N GLN A 223 3.33 12.89 -4.75
CA GLN A 223 1.98 12.31 -4.82
C GLN A 223 0.91 13.25 -4.26
N ALA A 224 1.19 13.94 -3.16
CA ALA A 224 0.24 14.92 -2.62
C ALA A 224 -0.01 16.07 -3.61
N ALA A 225 1.02 16.51 -4.32
CA ALA A 225 0.91 17.52 -5.35
C ALA A 225 0.13 17.03 -6.58
N ASP A 226 0.25 15.74 -6.94
CA ASP A 226 -0.59 15.11 -7.98
C ASP A 226 -2.07 15.20 -7.61
N LEU A 227 -2.41 14.77 -6.39
CA LEU A 227 -3.79 14.82 -5.90
C LEU A 227 -4.32 16.26 -5.90
N HIS A 228 -3.52 17.22 -5.44
CA HIS A 228 -3.88 18.63 -5.43
C HIS A 228 -4.22 19.15 -6.83
N ALA A 229 -3.37 18.86 -7.81
CA ALA A 229 -3.57 19.31 -9.19
C ALA A 229 -4.89 18.77 -9.78
N ILE A 230 -5.16 17.47 -9.59
CA ILE A 230 -6.37 16.81 -10.10
C ILE A 230 -7.62 17.31 -9.37
N VAL A 231 -7.59 17.36 -8.03
CA VAL A 231 -8.72 17.84 -7.22
C VAL A 231 -9.08 19.28 -7.57
N THR A 232 -8.08 20.15 -7.71
CA THR A 232 -8.27 21.53 -8.13
C THR A 232 -8.95 21.61 -9.50
N ALA A 233 -8.47 20.83 -10.46
CA ALA A 233 -9.03 20.80 -11.81
C ALA A 233 -10.49 20.28 -11.80
N ILE A 234 -10.79 19.23 -11.08
CA ILE A 234 -12.15 18.68 -10.94
C ILE A 234 -13.08 19.69 -10.26
N LYS A 235 -12.67 20.34 -9.17
CA LYS A 235 -13.46 21.40 -8.50
C LYS A 235 -13.78 22.56 -9.43
N GLN A 236 -12.86 22.94 -10.30
CA GLN A 236 -13.02 24.05 -11.24
C GLN A 236 -13.87 23.71 -12.46
N SER A 237 -13.90 22.45 -12.88
CA SER A 237 -14.58 22.00 -14.10
C SER A 237 -16.12 22.05 -14.00
N GLY A 238 -16.65 22.03 -12.79
CA GLY A 238 -18.08 21.91 -12.55
C GLY A 238 -18.66 20.50 -12.79
N VAL A 239 -17.82 19.50 -12.95
CA VAL A 239 -18.23 18.09 -13.08
C VAL A 239 -18.91 17.57 -11.81
N VAL A 240 -18.56 18.14 -10.66
CA VAL A 240 -19.24 18.00 -9.38
C VAL A 240 -19.68 19.38 -8.90
N GLY A 241 -20.71 19.44 -8.04
CA GLY A 241 -21.28 20.70 -7.60
C GLY A 241 -20.27 21.60 -6.87
N LYS A 242 -20.27 22.90 -7.15
CA LYS A 242 -19.32 23.87 -6.58
C LYS A 242 -19.36 23.93 -5.05
N ASN A 243 -20.50 23.64 -4.45
CA ASN A 243 -20.73 23.66 -3.00
C ASN A 243 -20.68 22.25 -2.40
N SER A 244 -20.28 21.24 -3.18
CA SER A 244 -20.12 19.88 -2.71
C SER A 244 -19.07 19.83 -1.60
N LYS A 245 -19.38 19.11 -0.53
CA LYS A 245 -18.43 18.79 0.53
C LYS A 245 -17.40 17.80 0.01
N TRP A 246 -16.15 17.96 0.42
CA TRP A 246 -15.07 17.08 -0.01
C TRP A 246 -14.45 16.35 1.18
N LEU A 247 -14.25 15.05 1.02
CA LEU A 247 -13.61 14.17 2.00
C LEU A 247 -12.50 13.40 1.31
N ALA A 248 -11.35 13.24 1.97
CA ALA A 248 -10.32 12.29 1.52
C ALA A 248 -10.27 11.08 2.45
N SER A 249 -10.12 9.89 1.88
CA SER A 249 -10.01 8.65 2.65
C SER A 249 -9.27 7.56 1.89
N GLY A 250 -8.74 6.60 2.63
CA GLY A 250 -8.08 5.40 2.13
C GLY A 250 -7.67 4.50 3.29
N VAL A 251 -7.27 3.26 2.97
CA VAL A 251 -6.90 2.24 3.96
C VAL A 251 -5.43 1.89 3.83
N SER A 252 -4.71 1.64 4.94
CA SER A 252 -3.32 1.19 4.89
C SER A 252 -2.40 2.25 4.25
N LYS A 253 -1.66 1.93 3.20
CA LYS A 253 -0.89 2.91 2.43
C LYS A 253 -1.77 3.99 1.81
N ASP A 254 -2.99 3.67 1.40
CA ASP A 254 -3.97 4.65 0.93
C ASP A 254 -4.33 5.62 2.08
N GLY A 255 -4.45 5.11 3.31
CA GLY A 255 -4.63 5.93 4.52
C GLY A 255 -3.40 6.79 4.83
N MET A 256 -2.17 6.28 4.65
CA MET A 256 -0.96 7.10 4.73
C MET A 256 -1.02 8.23 3.71
N THR A 257 -1.41 7.93 2.47
CA THR A 257 -1.56 8.92 1.39
C THR A 257 -2.59 9.99 1.78
N THR A 258 -3.73 9.60 2.40
CA THR A 258 -4.73 10.54 2.95
C THR A 258 -4.09 11.50 3.96
N ALA A 259 -3.34 10.98 4.91
CA ALA A 259 -2.71 11.79 5.96
C ALA A 259 -1.58 12.68 5.41
N HIS A 260 -0.77 12.17 4.49
CA HIS A 260 0.26 12.96 3.80
C HIS A 260 -0.37 14.07 2.95
N TYR A 261 -1.49 13.79 2.29
CA TYR A 261 -2.23 14.81 1.56
C TYR A 261 -2.75 15.91 2.49
N ALA A 262 -3.33 15.54 3.64
CA ALA A 262 -3.76 16.50 4.67
C ALA A 262 -2.59 17.35 5.21
N TYR A 263 -1.41 16.79 5.33
CA TYR A 263 -0.21 17.50 5.78
C TYR A 263 0.24 18.58 4.78
N PHE A 264 0.28 18.25 3.48
CA PHE A 264 0.71 19.21 2.47
C PHE A 264 -0.39 20.18 2.05
N TYR A 265 -1.67 19.76 2.11
CA TYR A 265 -2.85 20.53 1.66
C TYR A 265 -3.98 20.50 2.71
N PRO A 266 -3.77 21.07 3.90
CA PRO A 266 -4.66 20.89 5.05
C PRO A 266 -6.05 21.52 4.91
N ASN A 267 -6.22 22.46 3.98
CA ASN A 267 -7.48 23.22 3.77
C ASN A 267 -8.22 22.79 2.49
N GLU A 268 -7.79 21.72 1.85
CA GLU A 268 -8.37 21.36 0.56
C GLU A 268 -9.60 20.47 0.67
N MET A 269 -9.70 19.70 1.75
CA MET A 269 -10.86 18.89 2.08
C MET A 269 -11.57 19.41 3.34
N ASP A 270 -12.90 19.18 3.43
CA ASP A 270 -13.67 19.45 4.64
C ASP A 270 -13.35 18.45 5.75
N ALA A 271 -12.92 17.23 5.39
CA ALA A 271 -12.50 16.20 6.32
C ALA A 271 -11.52 15.21 5.68
N TYR A 272 -10.72 14.53 6.53
CA TYR A 272 -9.81 13.45 6.16
C TYR A 272 -10.02 12.26 7.08
N VAL A 273 -10.19 11.06 6.52
CA VAL A 273 -10.40 9.83 7.30
C VAL A 273 -9.44 8.74 6.84
N PRO A 274 -8.19 8.75 7.34
CA PRO A 274 -7.23 7.67 7.10
C PRO A 274 -7.59 6.44 7.95
N PHE A 275 -7.78 5.27 7.30
CA PHE A 275 -7.99 3.99 7.96
C PHE A 275 -6.69 3.20 8.03
N CYS A 276 -6.39 2.62 9.18
CA CYS A 276 -5.27 1.70 9.40
C CYS A 276 -3.92 2.22 8.85
N ALA A 277 -3.73 3.54 8.90
CA ALA A 277 -2.55 4.21 8.35
C ALA A 277 -1.36 4.11 9.32
N PRO A 278 -0.30 3.35 9.02
CA PRO A 278 0.88 3.31 9.86
C PRO A 278 1.82 4.47 9.56
N PHE A 279 2.43 5.03 10.61
CA PHE A 279 3.48 6.05 10.50
C PHE A 279 4.76 5.48 11.12
N LEU A 280 5.60 4.88 10.26
CA LEU A 280 6.77 4.14 10.68
C LEU A 280 7.94 5.08 10.90
N LEU A 281 8.62 4.95 12.04
CA LEU A 281 9.67 5.88 12.47
C LEU A 281 11.05 5.51 11.93
N ASP A 282 11.19 4.31 11.39
CA ASP A 282 12.45 3.78 10.88
C ASP A 282 12.18 2.80 9.73
N LEU A 283 13.24 2.48 8.99
CA LEU A 283 13.23 1.43 7.97
C LEU A 283 12.92 0.04 8.56
N LEU A 284 13.22 -0.18 9.83
CA LEU A 284 12.98 -1.43 10.57
C LEU A 284 12.21 -1.14 11.87
N ASP A 285 11.03 -0.55 11.76
CA ASP A 285 10.21 -0.20 12.92
C ASP A 285 9.63 -1.44 13.60
N LYS A 286 9.98 -1.64 14.86
CA LYS A 286 9.54 -2.79 15.66
C LYS A 286 8.12 -2.64 16.23
N ARG A 287 7.54 -1.44 16.22
CA ARG A 287 6.26 -1.16 16.90
C ARG A 287 5.09 -2.01 16.39
N PRO A 288 4.89 -2.21 15.06
CA PRO A 288 3.78 -3.04 14.58
C PRO A 288 3.86 -4.48 15.07
N PHE A 289 5.04 -5.08 15.07
CA PHE A 289 5.22 -6.45 15.55
C PHE A 289 5.16 -6.54 17.09
N SER A 290 5.70 -5.54 17.79
CA SER A 290 5.58 -5.45 19.25
C SER A 290 4.13 -5.38 19.70
N TYR A 291 3.30 -4.66 18.94
CA TYR A 291 1.89 -4.49 19.26
C TYR A 291 1.14 -5.82 19.26
N ILE A 292 1.32 -6.65 18.24
CA ILE A 292 0.66 -7.98 18.17
C ILE A 292 1.23 -9.00 19.16
N LEU A 293 2.35 -8.72 19.79
CA LEU A 293 2.89 -9.49 20.93
C LEU A 293 2.48 -8.88 22.29
N SER A 294 1.52 -7.98 22.31
CA SER A 294 0.96 -7.37 23.51
C SER A 294 -0.50 -7.74 23.70
N LYS A 295 -0.96 -7.74 24.96
CA LYS A 295 -2.38 -7.99 25.28
C LYS A 295 -3.35 -6.98 24.67
N ALA A 296 -2.87 -5.81 24.24
CA ALA A 296 -3.71 -4.77 23.62
C ALA A 296 -4.36 -5.27 22.33
N ALA A 297 -3.63 -6.05 21.52
CA ALA A 297 -4.15 -6.64 20.28
C ALA A 297 -5.17 -7.78 20.52
N TYR A 298 -5.41 -8.20 21.77
CA TYR A 298 -6.29 -9.30 22.14
C TYR A 298 -7.34 -8.89 23.18
N ASN A 299 -7.75 -7.67 23.16
CA ASN A 299 -8.72 -7.13 24.12
C ASN A 299 -8.32 -7.39 25.60
N GLY A 300 -7.03 -7.23 25.91
CA GLY A 300 -6.48 -7.44 27.25
C GLY A 300 -6.13 -8.91 27.60
N ASN A 301 -6.34 -9.86 26.67
CA ASN A 301 -6.09 -11.28 26.92
C ASN A 301 -4.59 -11.62 26.82
N GLN A 302 -3.91 -11.64 27.96
CA GLN A 302 -2.49 -12.00 28.06
C GLN A 302 -2.24 -13.49 27.76
N GLU A 303 -3.17 -14.38 28.06
CA GLU A 303 -3.00 -15.83 27.89
C GLU A 303 -2.70 -16.23 26.43
N VAL A 304 -3.37 -15.57 25.46
CA VAL A 304 -3.12 -15.83 24.03
C VAL A 304 -1.70 -15.41 23.65
N VAL A 305 -1.23 -14.25 24.13
CA VAL A 305 0.15 -13.79 23.90
C VAL A 305 1.16 -14.81 24.45
N ASP A 306 0.92 -15.30 25.66
CA ASP A 306 1.81 -16.26 26.31
C ASP A 306 1.83 -17.61 25.55
N LYS A 307 0.67 -18.08 25.06
CA LYS A 307 0.58 -19.28 24.21
C LYS A 307 1.36 -19.11 22.91
N VAL A 308 1.21 -17.98 22.22
CA VAL A 308 1.95 -17.68 20.99
C VAL A 308 3.46 -17.68 21.27
N LYS A 309 3.91 -16.95 22.28
CA LYS A 309 5.33 -16.92 22.64
C LYS A 309 5.88 -18.29 23.01
N ALA A 310 5.11 -19.10 23.75
CA ALA A 310 5.50 -20.45 24.09
C ALA A 310 5.63 -21.36 22.85
N ALA A 311 4.70 -21.27 21.90
CA ALA A 311 4.77 -22.03 20.65
C ALA A 311 6.01 -21.67 19.82
N TYR A 312 6.32 -20.37 19.70
CA TYR A 312 7.54 -19.92 19.01
C TYR A 312 8.80 -20.47 19.68
N ARG A 313 8.91 -20.34 21.01
CA ARG A 313 10.07 -20.86 21.75
C ARG A 313 10.21 -22.37 21.61
N ALA A 314 9.08 -23.13 21.62
CA ALA A 314 9.07 -24.57 21.41
C ALA A 314 9.57 -24.94 20.00
N TYR A 315 9.16 -24.22 18.95
CA TYR A 315 9.62 -24.46 17.58
C TYR A 315 11.08 -24.07 17.38
N VAL A 316 11.44 -22.83 17.73
CA VAL A 316 12.78 -22.27 17.48
C VAL A 316 13.85 -23.00 18.29
N GLY A 317 13.54 -23.40 19.52
CA GLY A 317 14.47 -24.12 20.40
C GLY A 317 14.62 -25.60 20.11
N ASN A 318 13.83 -26.19 19.18
CA ASN A 318 13.84 -27.64 18.91
C ASN A 318 14.23 -27.93 17.44
N LYS A 319 15.49 -28.30 17.22
CA LYS A 319 16.02 -28.55 15.85
C LYS A 319 15.46 -29.85 15.23
N GLU A 320 15.13 -30.87 16.02
CA GLU A 320 14.46 -32.08 15.57
C GLU A 320 13.06 -31.77 15.04
N LEU A 321 12.27 -30.98 15.78
CA LEU A 321 10.96 -30.51 15.36
C LEU A 321 11.02 -29.70 14.06
N GLN A 322 12.03 -28.80 13.92
CA GLN A 322 12.26 -28.06 12.68
C GLN A 322 12.54 -29.00 11.51
N ALA A 323 13.39 -30.01 11.71
CA ALA A 323 13.72 -30.99 10.67
C ALA A 323 12.49 -31.85 10.26
N GLU A 324 11.61 -32.19 11.20
CA GLU A 324 10.34 -32.85 10.89
C GLU A 324 9.41 -31.96 10.08
N CYS A 325 9.28 -30.68 10.43
CA CYS A 325 8.51 -29.72 9.65
C CYS A 325 9.05 -29.54 8.22
N VAL A 326 10.38 -29.57 8.02
CA VAL A 326 11.00 -29.58 6.69
C VAL A 326 10.60 -30.81 5.89
N LYS A 327 10.57 -32.00 6.48
CA LYS A 327 10.11 -33.24 5.81
C LYS A 327 8.64 -33.12 5.42
N ILE A 328 7.79 -32.61 6.32
CA ILE A 328 6.37 -32.38 6.04
C ILE A 328 6.23 -31.41 4.85
N TYR A 329 6.96 -30.27 4.86
CA TYR A 329 6.94 -29.30 3.76
C TYR A 329 7.30 -29.95 2.41
N LYS A 330 8.38 -30.72 2.34
CA LYS A 330 8.79 -31.42 1.11
C LYS A 330 7.76 -32.47 0.64
N THR A 331 7.05 -33.09 1.57
CA THR A 331 5.99 -34.06 1.25
C THR A 331 4.76 -33.36 0.65
N ILE A 332 4.36 -32.23 1.21
CA ILE A 332 3.19 -31.45 0.76
C ILE A 332 3.52 -30.64 -0.52
N LYS A 333 4.78 -30.25 -0.68
CA LYS A 333 5.31 -29.44 -1.78
C LYS A 333 6.44 -30.17 -2.51
N PRO A 334 6.12 -31.22 -3.30
CA PRO A 334 7.12 -32.07 -3.95
C PRO A 334 8.02 -31.35 -4.93
N GLU A 335 7.62 -30.21 -5.46
CA GLU A 335 8.44 -29.32 -6.28
C GLU A 335 9.68 -28.79 -5.56
N TYR A 336 9.68 -28.80 -4.23
CA TYR A 336 10.83 -28.42 -3.39
C TYR A 336 11.59 -29.61 -2.81
N ALA A 337 11.30 -30.85 -3.24
CA ALA A 337 11.94 -32.05 -2.69
C ALA A 337 13.48 -32.04 -2.82
N SER A 338 14.01 -31.41 -3.90
CA SER A 338 15.44 -31.26 -4.15
C SER A 338 16.09 -30.05 -3.46
N SER A 339 15.30 -29.14 -2.87
CA SER A 339 15.83 -27.99 -2.16
C SER A 339 16.60 -28.40 -0.90
N ALA A 340 17.61 -27.62 -0.51
CA ALA A 340 18.35 -27.91 0.71
C ALA A 340 17.42 -27.75 1.94
N ASP A 341 17.57 -28.68 2.90
CA ASP A 341 16.78 -28.65 4.13
C ASP A 341 16.95 -27.35 4.91
N GLU A 342 18.16 -26.79 4.88
CA GLU A 342 18.48 -25.53 5.54
C GLU A 342 17.71 -24.35 4.92
N ASP A 343 17.56 -24.30 3.61
CA ASP A 343 16.83 -23.24 2.91
C ASP A 343 15.33 -23.28 3.29
N ILE A 344 14.76 -24.50 3.33
CA ILE A 344 13.37 -24.70 3.77
C ILE A 344 13.20 -24.37 5.24
N ARG A 345 14.15 -24.72 6.08
CA ARG A 345 14.14 -24.39 7.50
C ARG A 345 14.10 -22.88 7.75
N PHE A 346 14.93 -22.12 7.04
CA PHE A 346 14.92 -20.65 7.08
C PHE A 346 13.60 -20.08 6.54
N PHE A 347 13.07 -20.66 5.48
CA PHE A 347 11.75 -20.28 4.96
C PHE A 347 10.66 -20.50 6.01
N LEU A 348 10.58 -21.67 6.65
CA LEU A 348 9.59 -21.97 7.68
C LEU A 348 9.77 -21.06 8.91
N LEU A 349 11.01 -20.76 9.28
CA LEU A 349 11.29 -19.81 10.36
C LEU A 349 10.75 -18.41 10.02
N ASN A 350 10.99 -17.90 8.82
CA ASN A 350 10.41 -16.61 8.39
C ASN A 350 8.89 -16.67 8.34
N SER A 351 8.33 -17.79 7.83
CA SER A 351 6.87 -17.97 7.73
C SER A 351 6.19 -17.96 9.10
N LEU A 352 6.84 -18.47 10.13
CA LEU A 352 6.34 -18.39 11.50
C LEU A 352 6.03 -16.92 11.89
N PHE A 353 6.92 -16.00 11.59
CA PHE A 353 6.74 -14.57 11.90
C PHE A 353 5.81 -13.87 10.92
N SER A 354 6.01 -14.05 9.61
CA SER A 354 5.25 -13.32 8.59
C SER A 354 3.79 -13.76 8.50
N ASN A 355 3.51 -15.07 8.59
CA ASN A 355 2.14 -15.59 8.55
C ASN A 355 1.38 -15.23 9.84
N TYR A 356 2.06 -15.17 10.99
CA TYR A 356 1.45 -14.66 12.21
C TYR A 356 1.02 -13.19 12.05
N TYR A 357 1.90 -12.35 11.53
CA TYR A 357 1.58 -10.96 11.21
C TYR A 357 0.37 -10.86 10.28
N SER A 358 0.32 -11.69 9.24
CA SER A 358 -0.80 -11.76 8.31
C SER A 358 -2.10 -12.22 8.97
N LYS A 359 -2.04 -13.26 9.82
CA LYS A 359 -3.22 -13.70 10.60
C LYS A 359 -3.78 -12.58 11.46
N MET A 360 -2.91 -11.83 12.14
CA MET A 360 -3.34 -10.71 12.98
C MET A 360 -4.00 -9.60 12.18
N SER A 361 -3.55 -9.37 10.95
CA SER A 361 -4.14 -8.35 10.08
C SER A 361 -5.56 -8.71 9.59
N TYR A 362 -5.82 -9.99 9.30
CA TYR A 362 -6.98 -10.36 8.48
C TYR A 362 -7.90 -11.43 9.08
N VAL A 363 -7.48 -12.13 10.13
CA VAL A 363 -8.28 -13.19 10.70
C VAL A 363 -8.50 -12.96 12.19
N PRO A 364 -9.76 -12.94 12.67
CA PRO A 364 -10.04 -12.88 14.10
C PRO A 364 -9.24 -13.92 14.87
N TYR A 365 -8.51 -13.50 15.91
CA TYR A 365 -7.66 -14.43 16.66
C TYR A 365 -8.46 -15.61 17.25
N LYS A 366 -9.72 -15.43 17.56
CA LYS A 366 -10.63 -16.49 18.00
C LYS A 366 -10.83 -17.61 16.97
N LYS A 367 -10.65 -17.31 15.68
CA LYS A 367 -10.77 -18.31 14.61
C LYS A 367 -9.51 -19.16 14.44
N TRP A 368 -8.38 -18.82 15.06
CA TRP A 368 -7.12 -19.56 14.93
C TRP A 368 -6.39 -19.82 16.26
N GLU A 369 -6.81 -19.25 17.41
CA GLU A 369 -6.13 -19.45 18.68
C GLU A 369 -6.05 -20.94 19.09
N TYR A 370 -7.02 -21.76 18.67
CA TYR A 370 -7.05 -23.20 18.92
C TYR A 370 -5.96 -23.97 18.17
N MET A 371 -5.38 -23.37 17.11
CA MET A 371 -4.29 -23.97 16.34
C MET A 371 -2.91 -23.72 16.96
N ILE A 372 -2.82 -22.89 18.00
CA ILE A 372 -1.54 -22.59 18.65
C ILE A 372 -0.99 -23.87 19.30
N PRO A 373 0.13 -24.43 18.79
CA PRO A 373 0.65 -25.69 19.30
C PRO A 373 1.35 -25.51 20.64
N LYS A 374 1.43 -26.59 21.41
CA LYS A 374 2.15 -26.67 22.68
C LYS A 374 3.46 -27.43 22.52
N ALA A 375 4.40 -27.21 23.41
CA ALA A 375 5.61 -28.03 23.50
C ALA A 375 5.24 -29.52 23.67
N GLY A 376 5.80 -30.37 22.79
CA GLY A 376 5.49 -31.81 22.75
C GLY A 376 4.37 -32.20 21.78
N ASP A 377 3.65 -31.27 21.19
CA ASP A 377 2.70 -31.57 20.12
C ASP A 377 3.43 -32.12 18.89
N PRO A 378 2.75 -32.92 18.03
CA PRO A 378 3.29 -33.41 16.77
C PRO A 378 3.73 -32.29 15.83
N ALA A 379 4.78 -32.55 15.03
CA ALA A 379 5.33 -31.59 14.09
C ALA A 379 4.30 -31.04 13.09
N ILE A 380 3.29 -31.83 12.72
CA ILE A 380 2.22 -31.39 11.83
C ILE A 380 1.43 -30.21 12.43
N ASN A 381 1.19 -30.18 13.74
CA ASN A 381 0.49 -29.07 14.38
C ASN A 381 1.29 -27.77 14.29
N PHE A 382 2.62 -27.84 14.46
CA PHE A 382 3.51 -26.70 14.27
C PHE A 382 3.54 -26.27 12.79
N TYR A 383 3.64 -27.23 11.88
CA TYR A 383 3.61 -26.95 10.45
C TYR A 383 2.31 -26.24 10.05
N ASP A 384 1.16 -26.75 10.48
CA ASP A 384 -0.14 -26.14 10.18
C ASP A 384 -0.24 -24.73 10.78
N PHE A 385 0.22 -24.51 12.00
CA PHE A 385 0.25 -23.20 12.63
C PHE A 385 1.17 -22.21 11.89
N ILE A 386 2.36 -22.68 11.45
CA ILE A 386 3.32 -21.87 10.69
C ILE A 386 2.78 -21.51 9.32
N MET A 387 2.21 -22.50 8.61
CA MET A 387 1.81 -22.36 7.22
C MET A 387 0.38 -21.84 7.04
N ALA A 388 -0.47 -21.92 8.08
CA ALA A 388 -1.76 -21.26 8.04
C ALA A 388 -1.54 -19.75 7.90
N ASP A 389 -1.62 -19.28 6.69
CA ASP A 389 -1.71 -17.86 6.45
C ASP A 389 -3.16 -17.40 6.65
N ALA A 390 -3.42 -16.10 6.43
CA ALA A 390 -4.77 -15.51 6.51
C ALA A 390 -5.74 -16.08 5.47
N ASP A 391 -5.60 -17.38 5.16
CA ASP A 391 -6.03 -17.97 3.93
C ASP A 391 -7.44 -18.46 3.79
N THR A 392 -7.70 -18.74 2.56
CA THR A 392 -8.69 -19.44 1.74
C THR A 392 -10.10 -18.90 1.84
N LYS A 393 -10.69 -18.63 2.98
CA LYS A 393 -12.05 -18.06 3.05
C LYS A 393 -12.07 -16.53 2.86
N TYR A 394 -11.05 -15.83 3.30
CA TYR A 394 -10.91 -14.38 3.07
C TYR A 394 -10.50 -14.06 1.63
N LYS A 395 -9.74 -14.94 1.00
CA LYS A 395 -9.38 -14.83 -0.42
C LYS A 395 -10.59 -14.95 -1.35
N GLU A 396 -11.59 -15.73 -0.98
CA GLU A 396 -12.78 -15.92 -1.79
C GLU A 396 -13.74 -14.72 -1.75
N ASN A 397 -13.72 -13.92 -0.69
CA ASN A 397 -14.81 -12.96 -0.46
C ASN A 397 -14.48 -11.48 -0.65
N ASN A 398 -13.24 -10.99 -0.53
CA ASN A 398 -13.05 -9.52 -0.52
C ASN A 398 -11.71 -8.95 -0.99
N LEU A 399 -10.70 -9.74 -1.25
CA LEU A 399 -9.36 -9.17 -1.41
C LEU A 399 -8.65 -9.60 -2.69
N SER A 400 -9.40 -10.19 -3.61
CA SER A 400 -8.92 -10.45 -4.96
C SER A 400 -8.63 -9.12 -5.63
N GLY A 401 -7.50 -8.59 -5.36
CA GLY A 401 -7.07 -7.54 -6.16
C GLY A 401 -6.66 -6.26 -5.49
N LEU A 402 -6.09 -6.24 -4.35
CA LEU A 402 -5.29 -5.11 -4.00
C LEU A 402 -4.14 -4.99 -5.02
N TYR A 403 -4.32 -4.03 -5.90
CA TYR A 403 -3.32 -3.17 -6.48
C TYR A 403 -2.20 -3.88 -7.27
N SER A 404 -2.46 -4.16 -8.53
CA SER A 404 -1.38 -4.67 -9.38
C SER A 404 -0.37 -3.54 -9.66
N SER A 405 0.78 -3.63 -9.03
CA SER A 405 1.99 -2.94 -9.49
C SER A 405 2.58 -3.63 -10.74
N ARG A 406 1.81 -4.52 -11.39
CA ARG A 406 2.28 -5.42 -12.46
C ARG A 406 3.06 -4.71 -13.54
N ARG A 407 2.60 -3.52 -13.97
CA ARG A 407 3.33 -2.78 -15.00
C ARG A 407 4.65 -2.26 -14.48
N ALA A 408 4.65 -1.62 -13.31
CA ALA A 408 5.90 -1.16 -12.71
C ALA A 408 6.83 -2.33 -12.40
N GLN A 409 6.32 -3.45 -11.88
CA GLN A 409 7.11 -4.67 -11.69
C GLN A 409 7.59 -5.28 -13.00
N ALA A 410 6.77 -5.28 -14.06
CA ALA A 410 7.15 -5.75 -15.38
C ALA A 410 8.29 -4.92 -15.96
N VAL A 411 8.33 -3.62 -15.69
CA VAL A 411 9.38 -2.75 -16.19
C VAL A 411 10.60 -2.64 -15.27
N THR A 412 10.44 -2.80 -13.95
CA THR A 412 11.50 -2.53 -12.98
C THR A 412 11.89 -3.74 -12.14
N ARG A 413 11.14 -4.83 -12.20
CA ARG A 413 11.22 -6.01 -11.31
C ARG A 413 11.06 -5.69 -9.82
N HIS A 414 10.70 -4.46 -9.47
CA HIS A 414 10.53 -4.00 -8.09
C HIS A 414 9.12 -3.48 -7.85
N ASP A 415 8.60 -3.71 -6.66
CA ASP A 415 7.35 -3.10 -6.22
C ASP A 415 7.62 -1.64 -5.81
N PRO A 416 6.92 -0.64 -6.38
CA PRO A 416 7.12 0.75 -6.01
C PRO A 416 6.90 1.03 -4.52
N TYR A 417 6.02 0.25 -3.84
CA TYR A 417 5.84 0.39 -2.40
C TYR A 417 7.11 0.00 -1.63
N ASP A 418 7.73 -1.13 -1.98
CA ASP A 418 8.96 -1.59 -1.32
C ASP A 418 10.09 -0.58 -1.53
N VAL A 419 10.17 -0.01 -2.74
CA VAL A 419 11.14 1.05 -3.04
C VAL A 419 10.86 2.30 -2.21
N GLN A 420 9.62 2.76 -2.15
CA GLN A 420 9.26 3.96 -1.39
C GLN A 420 9.43 3.75 0.12
N ALA A 421 9.20 2.56 0.65
CA ALA A 421 9.52 2.22 2.03
C ALA A 421 11.01 2.47 2.33
N CYS A 422 11.88 2.17 1.34
CA CYS A 422 13.31 2.46 1.41
C CYS A 422 13.71 3.91 1.09
N ILE A 423 12.77 4.78 0.77
CA ILE A 423 13.02 6.22 0.54
C ILE A 423 12.56 7.04 1.75
N ASP A 424 11.26 7.05 2.05
CA ASP A 424 10.66 7.99 2.99
C ASP A 424 9.56 7.43 3.91
N LEU A 425 9.00 6.23 3.62
CA LEU A 425 7.89 5.69 4.41
C LEU A 425 8.31 4.81 5.59
N GLY A 426 9.52 4.23 5.53
CA GLY A 426 9.93 3.20 6.50
C GLY A 426 9.23 1.85 6.26
N SER A 427 9.57 0.88 7.08
CA SER A 427 9.00 -0.46 7.07
C SER A 427 8.92 -1.05 8.47
N TYR A 428 8.21 -2.16 8.62
CA TYR A 428 8.18 -2.88 9.88
C TYR A 428 9.29 -3.92 9.99
N SER A 429 9.63 -4.29 11.21
CA SER A 429 10.58 -5.35 11.52
C SER A 429 10.01 -6.30 12.57
N PHE A 430 10.50 -7.53 12.55
CA PHE A 430 10.22 -8.48 13.63
C PHE A 430 10.94 -8.06 14.93
N VAL A 431 10.32 -8.38 16.07
CA VAL A 431 10.91 -8.23 17.39
C VAL A 431 11.47 -9.57 17.81
N LEU A 432 12.77 -9.65 18.03
CA LEU A 432 13.46 -10.88 18.38
C LEU A 432 13.94 -10.91 19.84
N ASP A 433 13.94 -9.78 20.54
CA ASP A 433 14.54 -9.60 21.87
C ASP A 433 14.05 -10.66 22.90
N TRP A 434 12.78 -11.10 22.80
CA TRP A 434 12.15 -12.09 23.68
C TRP A 434 12.47 -13.55 23.35
N ILE A 435 13.17 -13.82 22.23
CA ILE A 435 13.49 -15.16 21.70
C ILE A 435 14.94 -15.25 21.17
N GLU A 436 15.71 -14.18 21.26
CA GLU A 436 17.04 -14.10 20.66
C GLU A 436 18.04 -15.12 21.22
N ASP A 437 17.82 -15.59 22.46
CA ASP A 437 18.59 -16.65 23.12
C ASP A 437 18.53 -18.01 22.40
N LEU A 438 17.51 -18.21 21.55
CA LEU A 438 17.28 -19.44 20.78
C LEU A 438 17.70 -19.31 19.31
N LEU A 439 18.03 -18.10 18.85
CA LEU A 439 18.35 -17.81 17.45
C LEU A 439 19.86 -17.67 17.24
N SER A 440 20.40 -18.37 16.23
CA SER A 440 21.75 -18.12 15.74
C SER A 440 21.87 -16.74 15.05
N ASP A 441 23.08 -16.23 14.90
CA ASP A 441 23.34 -14.97 14.19
C ASP A 441 22.88 -15.01 12.74
N ALA A 442 22.98 -16.18 12.08
CA ALA A 442 22.48 -16.37 10.72
C ALA A 442 20.95 -16.25 10.66
N GLU A 443 20.22 -16.84 11.63
CA GLU A 443 18.77 -16.75 11.73
C GLU A 443 18.31 -15.32 12.05
N LYS A 444 18.96 -14.64 12.99
CA LYS A 444 18.71 -13.20 13.28
C LYS A 444 18.90 -12.34 12.03
N LYS A 445 20.02 -12.50 11.35
CA LYS A 445 20.32 -11.78 10.11
C LYS A 445 19.29 -12.07 9.02
N TYR A 446 18.82 -13.30 8.90
CA TYR A 446 17.82 -13.68 7.91
C TYR A 446 16.46 -13.04 8.22
N LEU A 447 15.99 -13.10 9.48
CA LEU A 447 14.71 -12.53 9.91
C LEU A 447 14.70 -11.00 9.84
N LEU A 448 15.85 -10.35 10.14
CA LEU A 448 15.98 -8.89 10.12
C LEU A 448 16.50 -8.35 8.79
N LYS A 449 16.48 -9.15 7.73
CA LYS A 449 17.01 -8.75 6.42
C LYS A 449 16.42 -7.45 5.91
N GLY A 450 15.16 -7.19 6.24
CA GLY A 450 14.47 -5.95 5.89
C GLY A 450 14.46 -5.63 4.39
N TYR A 451 14.09 -4.43 4.05
CA TYR A 451 14.20 -3.90 2.69
C TYR A 451 15.65 -3.55 2.36
N ASN A 452 16.09 -3.91 1.17
CA ASN A 452 17.47 -3.71 0.74
C ASN A 452 17.57 -2.47 -0.17
N GLN A 453 17.91 -1.33 0.42
CA GLN A 453 18.11 -0.06 -0.30
C GLN A 453 19.09 -0.19 -1.49
N VAL A 454 20.15 -0.98 -1.32
CA VAL A 454 21.16 -1.18 -2.38
C VAL A 454 20.55 -1.85 -3.61
N THR A 455 19.67 -2.82 -3.39
CA THR A 455 18.97 -3.51 -4.50
C THR A 455 18.10 -2.55 -5.31
N TYR A 456 17.49 -1.57 -4.65
CA TYR A 456 16.61 -0.61 -5.31
C TYR A 456 17.34 0.63 -5.84
N GLY A 457 18.60 0.83 -5.49
CA GLY A 457 19.38 2.00 -5.88
C GLY A 457 18.89 3.32 -5.23
N VAL A 458 18.29 3.22 -4.05
CA VAL A 458 17.75 4.37 -3.29
C VAL A 458 18.41 4.49 -1.93
N THR A 459 18.23 5.62 -1.26
CA THR A 459 18.74 5.89 0.09
C THR A 459 17.60 6.31 0.99
N TYR A 460 17.47 5.67 2.13
CA TYR A 460 16.51 6.02 3.16
C TYR A 460 16.84 7.39 3.78
N ASP A 461 15.84 8.22 3.97
CA ASP A 461 15.98 9.58 4.51
C ASP A 461 16.23 9.62 6.03
N LYS A 462 16.39 8.45 6.66
CA LYS A 462 16.59 8.25 8.11
C LYS A 462 15.46 8.79 8.98
N GLY A 463 14.23 8.67 8.46
CA GLY A 463 13.03 9.11 9.18
C GLY A 463 12.84 10.63 9.23
N LYS A 464 13.54 11.37 8.37
CA LYS A 464 13.39 12.84 8.29
C LYS A 464 11.97 13.21 7.91
N PHE A 465 11.44 12.65 6.82
CA PHE A 465 10.11 12.97 6.36
C PHE A 465 9.05 12.64 7.42
N ILE A 466 9.09 11.45 8.02
CA ILE A 466 8.11 11.06 9.03
C ILE A 466 8.17 11.96 10.28
N SER A 467 9.36 12.39 10.69
CA SER A 467 9.53 13.33 11.81
C SER A 467 8.92 14.69 11.50
N GLU A 468 9.19 15.25 10.32
CA GLU A 468 8.62 16.52 9.85
C GLU A 468 7.09 16.42 9.72
N PHE A 469 6.59 15.32 9.17
CA PHE A 469 5.17 15.03 9.05
C PHE A 469 4.47 15.02 10.42
N LEU A 470 4.99 14.28 11.39
CA LEU A 470 4.40 14.17 12.72
C LEU A 470 4.38 15.51 13.46
N GLU A 471 5.45 16.31 13.37
CA GLU A 471 5.47 17.65 13.96
C GLU A 471 4.50 18.61 13.24
N GLY A 472 4.37 18.49 11.92
CA GLY A 472 3.41 19.26 11.16
C GLY A 472 1.96 18.88 11.47
N MET A 473 1.68 17.58 11.64
CA MET A 473 0.35 17.10 12.02
C MET A 473 -0.08 17.62 13.40
N LYS A 474 0.83 17.71 14.35
CA LYS A 474 0.59 18.32 15.66
C LYS A 474 0.10 19.78 15.56
N GLN A 475 0.59 20.51 14.58
CA GLN A 475 0.21 21.90 14.31
C GLN A 475 -1.02 22.03 13.42
N SER A 476 -1.46 20.94 12.81
CA SER A 476 -2.56 20.95 11.84
C SER A 476 -3.90 21.35 12.47
N THR A 477 -4.68 22.10 11.70
CA THR A 477 -6.06 22.49 12.05
C THR A 477 -7.10 21.79 11.22
N CYS A 478 -6.70 20.89 10.30
CA CYS A 478 -7.65 20.13 9.48
C CYS A 478 -8.52 19.20 10.34
N HIS A 479 -9.74 18.94 9.89
CA HIS A 479 -10.62 17.97 10.51
C HIS A 479 -10.18 16.56 10.07
N MET A 480 -9.69 15.77 11.01
CA MET A 480 -9.21 14.43 10.73
C MET A 480 -9.68 13.40 11.75
N MET A 481 -10.10 12.23 11.28
CA MET A 481 -10.38 11.08 12.14
C MET A 481 -9.52 9.90 11.70
N PHE A 482 -8.51 9.58 12.49
CA PHE A 482 -7.69 8.37 12.30
C PHE A 482 -8.46 7.16 12.82
N VAL A 483 -8.65 6.16 11.98
CA VAL A 483 -9.37 4.93 12.35
C VAL A 483 -8.43 3.74 12.29
N TYR A 484 -8.39 2.94 13.36
CA TYR A 484 -7.52 1.76 13.46
C TYR A 484 -8.30 0.57 13.97
N GLY A 485 -7.88 -0.64 13.59
CA GLY A 485 -8.41 -1.88 14.15
C GLY A 485 -7.63 -2.32 15.38
N MET A 486 -8.30 -2.74 16.45
CA MET A 486 -7.65 -3.19 17.69
C MET A 486 -6.67 -4.34 17.47
N GLN A 487 -7.00 -5.31 16.61
CA GLN A 487 -6.15 -6.47 16.34
C GLN A 487 -5.10 -6.20 15.26
N ASP A 488 -5.30 -5.16 14.43
CA ASP A 488 -4.42 -4.85 13.31
C ASP A 488 -2.99 -4.53 13.78
N PRO A 489 -1.96 -5.20 13.26
CA PRO A 489 -0.56 -4.88 13.55
C PRO A 489 -0.20 -3.42 13.31
N TRP A 490 -0.77 -2.81 12.27
CA TRP A 490 -0.50 -1.41 11.90
C TRP A 490 -0.97 -0.40 12.95
N THR A 491 -1.86 -0.82 13.86
CA THR A 491 -2.19 -0.03 15.06
C THR A 491 -0.98 0.21 15.95
N GLY A 492 0.03 -0.67 15.92
CA GLY A 492 1.33 -0.40 16.55
C GLY A 492 2.10 0.77 15.93
N GLY A 493 1.84 1.05 14.65
CA GLY A 493 2.38 2.22 13.93
C GLY A 493 1.45 3.43 13.88
N GLN A 494 0.38 3.46 14.67
CA GLN A 494 -0.60 4.56 14.69
C GLN A 494 0.03 5.93 14.97
N ILE A 495 -0.66 6.99 14.57
CA ILE A 495 -0.24 8.35 14.95
C ILE A 495 -0.19 8.49 16.48
N PRO A 496 0.91 9.01 17.07
CA PRO A 496 0.97 9.27 18.50
C PRO A 496 -0.05 10.35 18.92
N ASP A 497 -0.65 10.20 20.09
CA ASP A 497 -1.68 11.14 20.58
C ASP A 497 -1.16 12.57 20.71
N ASP A 498 0.10 12.73 21.10
CA ASP A 498 0.76 14.04 21.23
C ASP A 498 1.16 14.67 19.88
N LYS A 499 0.95 13.96 18.77
CA LYS A 499 1.19 14.42 17.40
C LYS A 499 -0.10 14.69 16.63
N MET A 500 -1.25 14.56 17.24
CA MET A 500 -2.53 14.91 16.63
C MET A 500 -2.85 16.40 16.78
N GLY A 501 -3.31 17.01 15.70
CA GLY A 501 -3.79 18.40 15.71
C GLY A 501 -5.10 18.56 16.51
N LYS A 502 -5.41 19.80 16.88
CA LYS A 502 -6.55 20.11 17.77
C LYS A 502 -7.93 19.66 17.27
N ASN A 503 -8.10 19.53 15.95
CA ASN A 503 -9.35 19.08 15.32
C ASN A 503 -9.27 17.60 14.88
N SER A 504 -8.21 16.92 15.26
CA SER A 504 -8.03 15.50 14.95
C SER A 504 -8.58 14.62 16.06
N ARG A 505 -9.08 13.45 15.69
CA ARG A 505 -9.59 12.40 16.58
C ARG A 505 -8.98 11.05 16.20
N LYS A 506 -9.01 10.12 17.13
CA LYS A 506 -8.61 8.73 16.90
C LYS A 506 -9.76 7.81 17.35
N LEU A 507 -10.13 6.88 16.49
CA LEU A 507 -11.11 5.84 16.76
C LEU A 507 -10.43 4.48 16.60
N ILE A 508 -10.43 3.70 17.68
CA ILE A 508 -9.94 2.31 17.67
C ILE A 508 -11.16 1.40 17.64
N ILE A 509 -11.35 0.72 16.53
CA ILE A 509 -12.42 -0.27 16.37
C ILE A 509 -12.09 -1.46 17.23
N GLN A 510 -12.92 -1.70 18.23
CA GLN A 510 -12.79 -2.81 19.15
C GLN A 510 -13.30 -4.08 18.50
N ARG A 511 -12.72 -5.20 18.90
CA ARG A 511 -13.28 -6.49 18.58
C ARG A 511 -14.02 -6.99 19.82
N PRO A 512 -15.35 -7.10 19.75
CA PRO A 512 -16.08 -7.83 20.79
C PRO A 512 -15.56 -9.24 20.90
N TYR A 513 -15.55 -9.79 22.09
CA TYR A 513 -14.99 -11.11 22.38
C TYR A 513 -15.68 -12.26 21.61
N ASP A 514 -16.80 -11.97 20.96
CA ASP A 514 -17.81 -12.92 20.51
C ASP A 514 -18.05 -13.00 18.99
N GLU A 515 -17.06 -12.96 18.15
CA GLU A 515 -17.25 -13.32 16.73
C GLU A 515 -17.39 -12.20 15.71
N SER A 516 -17.46 -10.92 16.11
CA SER A 516 -17.49 -9.86 15.08
C SER A 516 -16.15 -9.83 14.32
N GLU A 517 -16.20 -9.44 13.07
CA GLU A 517 -14.99 -9.26 12.25
C GLU A 517 -14.35 -7.88 12.41
N ALA A 518 -14.89 -7.04 13.29
CA ALA A 518 -14.39 -5.70 13.58
C ALA A 518 -13.02 -5.71 14.27
N GLY A 519 -12.24 -4.68 14.03
CA GLY A 519 -10.90 -4.47 14.62
C GLY A 519 -9.75 -5.08 13.84
N LEU A 520 -9.98 -5.47 12.58
CA LEU A 520 -8.97 -5.93 11.63
C LEU A 520 -8.49 -4.80 10.70
N HIS A 521 -7.57 -5.15 9.80
CA HIS A 521 -6.95 -4.17 8.88
C HIS A 521 -7.92 -3.55 7.87
N ASN A 522 -8.92 -4.28 7.40
CA ASN A 522 -9.84 -3.85 6.34
C ASN A 522 -11.30 -4.09 6.69
N ASP A 523 -11.67 -3.93 7.95
CA ASP A 523 -13.04 -4.16 8.34
C ASP A 523 -14.00 -3.14 7.74
N ALA A 524 -15.08 -3.64 7.15
CA ALA A 524 -16.16 -2.80 6.65
C ALA A 524 -16.87 -2.08 7.81
N ILE A 525 -17.26 -0.82 7.62
CA ILE A 525 -17.98 -0.03 8.63
C ILE A 525 -19.27 -0.76 9.10
N SER A 526 -19.89 -1.56 8.23
CA SER A 526 -21.07 -2.36 8.56
C SER A 526 -20.83 -3.39 9.67
N THR A 527 -19.59 -3.85 9.85
CA THR A 527 -19.22 -4.83 10.88
C THR A 527 -18.91 -4.19 12.26
N TRP A 528 -18.81 -2.86 12.33
CA TRP A 528 -18.52 -2.16 13.57
C TRP A 528 -19.71 -2.15 14.53
N SER A 529 -19.43 -1.96 15.80
CA SER A 529 -20.50 -1.73 16.78
C SER A 529 -21.29 -0.47 16.45
N GLN A 530 -22.55 -0.41 16.92
CA GLN A 530 -23.38 0.78 16.72
C GLN A 530 -22.75 2.04 17.32
N SER A 531 -22.05 1.91 18.45
CA SER A 531 -21.37 3.05 19.10
C SER A 531 -20.26 3.61 18.23
N GLU A 532 -19.42 2.75 17.65
CA GLU A 532 -18.31 3.15 16.78
C GLU A 532 -18.81 3.80 15.49
N ARG A 533 -19.84 3.22 14.87
CA ARG A 533 -20.51 3.86 13.72
C ARG A 533 -21.07 5.22 14.06
N ASN A 534 -21.77 5.34 15.20
CA ASN A 534 -22.35 6.60 15.65
C ASN A 534 -21.28 7.66 15.91
N GLU A 535 -20.12 7.28 16.42
CA GLU A 535 -19.02 8.23 16.64
C GLU A 535 -18.54 8.84 15.32
N LEU A 536 -18.24 8.00 14.31
CA LEU A 536 -17.84 8.46 12.99
C LEU A 536 -18.95 9.31 12.33
N PHE A 537 -20.21 8.82 12.33
CA PHE A 537 -21.30 9.49 11.64
C PHE A 537 -21.68 10.81 12.32
N THR A 538 -21.69 10.85 13.64
CA THR A 538 -21.93 12.11 14.38
C THR A 538 -20.86 13.15 14.04
N TRP A 539 -19.60 12.74 14.00
CA TRP A 539 -18.51 13.64 13.64
C TRP A 539 -18.62 14.14 12.18
N LEU A 540 -18.93 13.27 11.22
CA LEU A 540 -19.15 13.65 9.82
C LEU A 540 -20.35 14.61 9.68
N ASN A 541 -21.47 14.33 10.38
CA ASN A 541 -22.65 15.19 10.37
C ASN A 541 -22.37 16.58 10.97
N GLN A 542 -21.53 16.68 12.02
CA GLN A 542 -21.07 17.96 12.58
C GLN A 542 -20.28 18.80 11.57
N LEU A 543 -19.61 18.16 10.61
CA LEU A 543 -18.88 18.80 9.52
C LEU A 543 -19.76 19.10 8.30
N GLY A 544 -21.05 18.76 8.36
CA GLY A 544 -22.01 19.03 7.30
C GLY A 544 -22.10 17.94 6.22
N PHE A 545 -21.59 16.74 6.49
CA PHE A 545 -21.84 15.56 5.65
C PHE A 545 -23.17 14.92 6.11
N ALA A 546 -24.01 14.52 5.15
CA ALA A 546 -25.24 13.77 5.47
C ALA A 546 -24.92 12.26 5.37
N THR A 547 -24.85 11.58 6.52
CA THR A 547 -24.68 10.11 6.58
C THR A 547 -26.03 9.41 6.48
N LYS A 548 -26.05 8.24 5.78
CA LYS A 548 -27.24 7.36 5.67
C LYS A 548 -27.28 6.32 6.78
#